data_a24bec6e7881da1965b951be1c51b400
#
_entry.id   a24bec6e7881da1965b951be1c51b400
#
_cell.length_a   1.000
_cell.length_b   1.000
_cell.length_c   1.000
_cell.angle_alpha   90.00
_cell.angle_beta   90.00
_cell.angle_gamma   90.00
#
_symmetry.space_group_name_H-M   'P 1'
#
loop_
_entity.id
_entity.type
_entity.pdbx_description
1 polymer ?
#
loop_
_entity_poly.entity_id
_entity_poly.type
_entity_poly.pdbx_seq_one_letter_code
_entity_poly.pdbx_strand_id
1 'polypeptide(L)'
;GPLDQLLGRNQLVLDMANADVRDYLFGKISTVLSNHDVSYIKWDHNRVLPHVDAAQTYGTYSLFERLRDAHPNVEIESCSSGGGRIDFGIMNYTQRVWLSDSNDAAERLRMQHEASHFLPMAVTGSHVGPRECHTSGRIHDIGFRAWVAAQRHMGFEMDPRELTDAERAKLKQVTQWWKDNRDWRHKADIKRLAPADPAIIAEIQVAPEQDRFVAFIGSAETSAWSCPASVKLTGLNPNAMYDVTLVNRDEKTAASRGTNALDTGTLRLSGGFLMAHGVDLPNHFPDRMWVLEGAAA
;
A
#
# COMPACT_ATOMS: atom_id res chain seq x y z
N GLY A 1 -17.26 -20.10 28.70
CA GLY A 1 -16.45 -19.44 29.70
C GLY A 1 -17.31 -18.70 30.72
N PRO A 2 -16.77 -18.29 31.87
CA PRO A 2 -17.55 -17.65 32.94
C PRO A 2 -18.05 -16.23 32.57
N LEU A 3 -17.64 -15.69 31.44
CA LEU A 3 -18.06 -14.42 30.92
C LEU A 3 -18.79 -14.61 29.60
N ASP A 4 -19.89 -13.91 29.40
CA ASP A 4 -20.60 -13.89 28.13
C ASP A 4 -19.65 -13.35 27.04
N GLN A 5 -19.44 -14.13 26.01
CA GLN A 5 -18.65 -13.71 24.87
C GLN A 5 -19.44 -12.69 24.05
N LEU A 6 -18.84 -11.54 23.79
CA LEU A 6 -19.40 -10.56 22.86
C LEU A 6 -19.48 -11.17 21.45
N LEU A 7 -20.72 -11.33 20.97
CA LEU A 7 -20.98 -11.81 19.62
C LEU A 7 -20.98 -10.62 18.66
N GLY A 8 -19.90 -10.44 17.92
CA GLY A 8 -19.94 -9.55 16.75
C GLY A 8 -20.37 -10.37 15.52
N ARG A 9 -21.32 -9.87 14.71
CA ARG A 9 -21.88 -10.60 13.54
C ARG A 9 -22.37 -12.00 13.87
N ASN A 10 -22.80 -12.26 15.11
CA ASN A 10 -23.21 -13.60 15.61
C ASN A 10 -22.14 -14.68 15.48
N GLN A 11 -20.88 -14.32 15.59
CA GLN A 11 -19.74 -15.24 15.46
C GLN A 11 -19.05 -15.42 16.81
N LEU A 12 -18.59 -16.64 17.04
CA LEU A 12 -17.73 -17.03 18.16
C LEU A 12 -16.27 -17.07 17.73
N VAL A 13 -15.36 -16.94 18.71
CA VAL A 13 -13.93 -17.18 18.52
C VAL A 13 -13.66 -18.67 18.69
N LEU A 14 -12.92 -19.24 17.76
CA LEU A 14 -12.43 -20.62 17.90
C LEU A 14 -11.26 -20.66 18.87
N ASP A 15 -11.24 -21.68 19.71
CA ASP A 15 -10.12 -21.93 20.63
C ASP A 15 -8.93 -22.51 19.87
N MET A 16 -8.00 -21.66 19.45
CA MET A 16 -6.79 -22.05 18.73
C MET A 16 -5.77 -22.75 19.63
N ALA A 17 -5.90 -22.69 20.97
CA ALA A 17 -5.09 -23.48 21.88
C ALA A 17 -5.44 -24.98 21.82
N ASN A 18 -6.68 -25.31 21.42
CA ASN A 18 -7.13 -26.67 21.25
C ASN A 18 -6.58 -27.30 19.95
N ALA A 19 -5.88 -28.44 20.08
CA ALA A 19 -5.29 -29.15 18.94
C ALA A 19 -6.35 -29.65 17.95
N ASP A 20 -7.48 -30.18 18.44
CA ASP A 20 -8.55 -30.71 17.57
C ASP A 20 -9.16 -29.63 16.69
N VAL A 21 -9.26 -28.39 17.21
CA VAL A 21 -9.74 -27.24 16.43
C VAL A 21 -8.73 -26.90 15.31
N ARG A 22 -7.43 -26.89 15.63
CA ARG A 22 -6.40 -26.65 14.60
C ARG A 22 -6.36 -27.75 13.55
N ASP A 23 -6.52 -29.01 13.94
CA ASP A 23 -6.55 -30.16 13.03
C ASP A 23 -7.76 -30.10 12.12
N TYR A 24 -8.93 -29.76 12.65
CA TYR A 24 -10.13 -29.55 11.86
C TYR A 24 -9.96 -28.43 10.82
N LEU A 25 -9.46 -27.27 11.26
CA LEU A 25 -9.23 -26.13 10.36
C LEU A 25 -8.18 -26.46 9.30
N PHE A 26 -7.06 -27.04 9.70
CA PHE A 26 -6.02 -27.49 8.77
C PHE A 26 -6.59 -28.41 7.69
N GLY A 27 -7.34 -29.43 8.07
CA GLY A 27 -7.95 -30.38 7.13
C GLY A 27 -8.92 -29.69 6.14
N LYS A 28 -9.76 -28.78 6.64
CA LYS A 28 -10.71 -28.06 5.79
C LYS A 28 -10.04 -27.09 4.81
N ILE A 29 -9.09 -26.31 5.30
CA ILE A 29 -8.37 -25.33 4.49
C ILE A 29 -7.48 -26.04 3.45
N SER A 30 -6.71 -27.06 3.87
CA SER A 30 -5.89 -27.85 2.97
C SER A 30 -6.71 -28.53 1.86
N THR A 31 -7.92 -29.00 2.18
CA THR A 31 -8.82 -29.54 1.16
C THR A 31 -9.18 -28.49 0.10
N VAL A 32 -9.47 -27.26 0.51
CA VAL A 32 -9.76 -26.17 -0.43
C VAL A 32 -8.53 -25.84 -1.28
N LEU A 33 -7.37 -25.66 -0.62
CA LEU A 33 -6.11 -25.28 -1.30
C LEU A 33 -5.61 -26.37 -2.26
N SER A 34 -5.87 -27.66 -1.95
CA SER A 34 -5.49 -28.78 -2.83
C SER A 34 -6.43 -28.96 -4.02
N ASN A 35 -7.69 -28.56 -3.90
CA ASN A 35 -8.70 -28.77 -4.95
C ASN A 35 -8.90 -27.56 -5.85
N HIS A 36 -8.32 -26.41 -5.51
CA HIS A 36 -8.48 -25.16 -6.25
C HIS A 36 -7.13 -24.48 -6.44
N ASP A 37 -6.99 -23.76 -7.56
CA ASP A 37 -5.80 -22.97 -7.85
C ASP A 37 -5.85 -21.64 -7.07
N VAL A 38 -5.51 -21.74 -5.77
CA VAL A 38 -5.45 -20.62 -4.84
C VAL A 38 -4.00 -20.29 -4.55
N SER A 39 -3.56 -19.08 -4.88
CA SER A 39 -2.19 -18.61 -4.63
C SER A 39 -2.08 -17.65 -3.44
N TYR A 40 -3.20 -17.23 -2.86
CA TYR A 40 -3.25 -16.23 -1.80
C TYR A 40 -4.48 -16.37 -0.92
N ILE A 41 -4.30 -16.24 0.39
CA ILE A 41 -5.38 -16.17 1.37
C ILE A 41 -5.18 -14.97 2.30
N LYS A 42 -6.26 -14.26 2.61
CA LYS A 42 -6.29 -13.26 3.67
C LYS A 42 -6.92 -13.88 4.90
N TRP A 43 -6.16 -13.91 5.98
CA TRP A 43 -6.59 -14.50 7.24
C TRP A 43 -7.01 -13.42 8.22
N ASP A 44 -8.30 -13.32 8.45
CA ASP A 44 -8.89 -12.29 9.27
C ASP A 44 -9.31 -12.80 10.65
N HIS A 45 -9.25 -11.91 11.66
CA HIS A 45 -9.73 -12.14 13.01
C HIS A 45 -10.40 -10.87 13.56
N ASN A 46 -11.73 -10.82 13.55
CA ASN A 46 -12.53 -9.61 13.85
C ASN A 46 -13.29 -9.74 15.19
N ARG A 47 -12.65 -10.30 16.22
CA ARG A 47 -13.29 -10.55 17.52
C ARG A 47 -12.39 -10.20 18.68
N VAL A 48 -13.02 -9.66 19.70
CA VAL A 48 -12.37 -9.51 20.99
C VAL A 48 -12.25 -10.89 21.64
N LEU A 49 -11.06 -11.23 22.07
CA LEU A 49 -10.83 -12.46 22.83
C LEU A 49 -11.40 -12.30 24.24
N PRO A 50 -12.21 -13.24 24.74
CA PRO A 50 -12.74 -13.19 26.12
C PRO A 50 -11.64 -13.30 27.17
N HIS A 51 -10.53 -13.94 26.83
CA HIS A 51 -9.33 -14.06 27.65
C HIS A 51 -8.09 -13.79 26.80
N VAL A 52 -7.15 -13.04 27.36
CA VAL A 52 -5.84 -12.84 26.75
C VAL A 52 -4.97 -14.04 27.13
N ASP A 53 -4.69 -14.92 26.16
CA ASP A 53 -3.88 -16.11 26.36
C ASP A 53 -2.86 -16.26 25.22
N ALA A 54 -1.59 -16.41 25.61
CA ALA A 54 -0.52 -16.67 24.65
C ALA A 54 -0.72 -17.97 23.86
N ALA A 55 -1.41 -18.96 24.46
CA ALA A 55 -1.71 -20.24 23.81
C ALA A 55 -2.59 -20.07 22.56
N GLN A 56 -3.51 -19.10 22.56
CA GLN A 56 -4.31 -18.74 21.39
C GLN A 56 -3.42 -18.24 20.23
N THR A 57 -2.45 -17.39 20.54
CA THR A 57 -1.50 -16.86 19.57
C THR A 57 -0.60 -17.96 19.01
N TYR A 58 0.02 -18.76 19.88
CA TYR A 58 0.89 -19.88 19.45
C TYR A 58 0.12 -20.94 18.66
N GLY A 59 -1.13 -21.20 19.02
CA GLY A 59 -2.00 -22.09 18.26
C GLY A 59 -2.27 -21.58 16.84
N THR A 60 -2.47 -20.28 16.70
CA THR A 60 -2.62 -19.65 15.37
C THR A 60 -1.33 -19.75 14.55
N TYR A 61 -0.16 -19.48 15.16
CA TYR A 61 1.13 -19.61 14.49
C TYR A 61 1.40 -21.06 14.05
N SER A 62 1.12 -22.04 14.91
CA SER A 62 1.26 -23.46 14.57
C SER A 62 0.39 -23.86 13.37
N LEU A 63 -0.83 -23.32 13.27
CA LEU A 63 -1.68 -23.58 12.09
C LEU A 63 -1.10 -22.95 10.83
N PHE A 64 -0.59 -21.72 10.90
CA PHE A 64 0.04 -21.06 9.76
C PHE A 64 1.29 -21.78 9.27
N GLU A 65 2.14 -22.22 10.21
CA GLU A 65 3.33 -23.02 9.90
C GLU A 65 2.96 -24.29 9.13
N ARG A 66 2.00 -25.04 9.63
CA ARG A 66 1.50 -26.26 8.96
C ARG A 66 0.92 -25.99 7.57
N LEU A 67 0.15 -24.90 7.42
CA LEU A 67 -0.41 -24.53 6.12
C LEU A 67 0.67 -24.13 5.11
N ARG A 68 1.69 -23.40 5.54
CA ARG A 68 2.83 -23.03 4.70
C ARG A 68 3.67 -24.23 4.27
N ASP A 69 3.89 -25.17 5.19
CA ASP A 69 4.64 -26.40 4.88
C ASP A 69 3.88 -27.28 3.87
N ALA A 70 2.57 -27.39 4.04
CA ALA A 70 1.73 -28.18 3.14
C ALA A 70 1.43 -27.48 1.80
N HIS A 71 1.40 -26.14 1.77
CA HIS A 71 1.03 -25.32 0.62
C HIS A 71 2.03 -24.16 0.41
N PRO A 72 3.31 -24.45 0.09
CA PRO A 72 4.39 -23.45 0.08
C PRO A 72 4.21 -22.35 -0.99
N ASN A 73 3.35 -22.57 -1.99
CA ASN A 73 3.06 -21.60 -3.04
C ASN A 73 1.88 -20.68 -2.72
N VAL A 74 1.26 -20.82 -1.55
CA VAL A 74 0.12 -19.99 -1.11
C VAL A 74 0.63 -18.93 -0.15
N GLU A 75 0.46 -17.67 -0.52
CA GLU A 75 0.77 -16.55 0.37
C GLU A 75 -0.34 -16.32 1.39
N ILE A 76 0.04 -15.96 2.62
CA ILE A 76 -0.88 -15.60 3.69
C ILE A 76 -0.72 -14.12 4.03
N GLU A 77 -1.83 -13.38 4.03
CA GLU A 77 -1.90 -12.02 4.57
C GLU A 77 -2.58 -12.03 5.94
N SER A 78 -1.92 -11.46 6.94
CA SER A 78 -2.50 -11.28 8.26
C SER A 78 -3.41 -10.06 8.31
N CYS A 79 -4.64 -10.27 8.75
CA CYS A 79 -5.60 -9.23 9.07
C CYS A 79 -6.25 -9.51 10.44
N SER A 80 -6.48 -8.49 11.22
CA SER A 80 -7.25 -8.58 12.46
C SER A 80 -7.93 -7.23 12.72
N SER A 81 -9.12 -7.05 12.18
CA SER A 81 -9.79 -5.74 12.10
C SER A 81 -8.83 -4.65 11.60
N GLY A 82 -8.20 -4.91 10.48
CA GLY A 82 -7.04 -4.16 10.01
C GLY A 82 -5.74 -4.58 10.70
N GLY A 83 -5.04 -3.62 11.32
CA GLY A 83 -3.70 -3.78 11.87
C GLY A 83 -3.61 -4.42 13.26
N GLY A 84 -4.68 -4.98 13.81
CA GLY A 84 -4.72 -5.48 15.19
C GLY A 84 -3.78 -6.67 15.48
N ARG A 85 -3.18 -7.25 14.45
CA ARG A 85 -2.19 -8.35 14.57
C ARG A 85 -0.96 -8.06 13.71
N ILE A 86 -0.39 -6.87 13.84
CA ILE A 86 0.88 -6.52 13.22
C ILE A 86 1.96 -6.56 14.28
N ASP A 87 2.76 -7.61 14.26
CA ASP A 87 3.96 -7.79 15.08
C ASP A 87 4.99 -8.62 14.32
N PHE A 88 6.24 -8.62 14.81
CA PHE A 88 7.30 -9.39 14.17
C PHE A 88 7.12 -10.91 14.33
N GLY A 89 6.32 -11.35 15.30
CA GLY A 89 5.98 -12.77 15.47
C GLY A 89 5.16 -13.30 14.31
N ILE A 90 4.07 -12.59 13.94
CA ILE A 90 3.21 -13.01 12.82
C ILE A 90 3.94 -12.98 11.47
N MET A 91 4.92 -12.10 11.29
CA MET A 91 5.69 -11.98 10.05
C MET A 91 6.59 -13.18 9.77
N ASN A 92 6.84 -14.05 10.76
CA ASN A 92 7.49 -15.34 10.52
C ASN A 92 6.58 -16.32 9.78
N TYR A 93 5.27 -16.11 9.82
CA TYR A 93 4.26 -17.03 9.30
C TYR A 93 3.44 -16.47 8.15
N THR A 94 3.50 -15.16 7.91
CA THR A 94 2.75 -14.50 6.85
C THR A 94 3.66 -13.65 5.97
N GLN A 95 3.32 -13.53 4.69
CA GLN A 95 4.08 -12.73 3.73
C GLN A 95 3.66 -11.28 3.75
N ARG A 96 2.41 -11.01 4.18
CA ARG A 96 1.83 -9.65 4.17
C ARG A 96 0.99 -9.39 5.41
N VAL A 97 0.86 -8.10 5.71
CA VAL A 97 -0.03 -7.58 6.76
C VAL A 97 -0.96 -6.53 6.19
N TRP A 98 -2.19 -6.51 6.69
CA TRP A 98 -3.19 -5.51 6.35
C TRP A 98 -3.17 -4.39 7.38
N LEU A 99 -2.86 -3.14 6.96
CA LEU A 99 -2.62 -2.03 7.90
C LEU A 99 -3.89 -1.52 8.56
N SER A 100 -4.99 -1.46 7.82
CA SER A 100 -6.27 -0.89 8.29
C SER A 100 -7.40 -1.26 7.35
N ASP A 101 -8.61 -1.43 7.88
CA ASP A 101 -9.83 -1.60 7.08
C ASP A 101 -10.35 -0.29 6.47
N SER A 102 -9.76 0.86 6.83
CA SER A 102 -10.07 2.09 6.11
C SER A 102 -9.42 2.07 4.72
N ASN A 103 -10.25 2.18 3.68
CA ASN A 103 -9.85 2.34 2.28
C ASN A 103 -9.98 3.79 1.78
N ASP A 104 -10.13 4.75 2.69
CA ASP A 104 -10.04 6.17 2.38
C ASP A 104 -8.63 6.50 1.88
N ALA A 105 -8.52 6.98 0.64
CA ALA A 105 -7.21 7.18 0.01
C ALA A 105 -6.36 8.24 0.72
N ALA A 106 -6.97 9.29 1.28
CA ALA A 106 -6.24 10.31 2.03
C ALA A 106 -5.73 9.77 3.37
N GLU A 107 -6.52 8.95 4.07
CA GLU A 107 -6.06 8.26 5.28
C GLU A 107 -5.00 7.22 4.96
N ARG A 108 -5.19 6.43 3.89
CA ARG A 108 -4.21 5.45 3.42
C ARG A 108 -2.86 6.08 3.11
N LEU A 109 -2.84 7.23 2.45
CA LEU A 109 -1.60 7.96 2.18
C LEU A 109 -0.80 8.21 3.47
N ARG A 110 -1.49 8.66 4.54
CA ARG A 110 -0.87 8.89 5.86
C ARG A 110 -0.44 7.59 6.52
N MET A 111 -1.35 6.61 6.62
CA MET A 111 -1.08 5.32 7.27
C MET A 111 0.11 4.60 6.64
N GLN A 112 0.18 4.55 5.31
CA GLN A 112 1.27 3.90 4.59
C GLN A 112 2.60 4.61 4.81
N HIS A 113 2.58 5.94 4.81
CA HIS A 113 3.76 6.75 5.10
C HIS A 113 4.28 6.51 6.52
N GLU A 114 3.39 6.51 7.53
CA GLU A 114 3.80 6.25 8.92
C GLU A 114 4.23 4.79 9.14
N ALA A 115 3.52 3.82 8.55
CA ALA A 115 3.89 2.41 8.64
C ALA A 115 5.27 2.10 8.03
N SER A 116 5.74 2.90 7.07
CA SER A 116 7.06 2.72 6.45
C SER A 116 8.25 2.94 7.39
N HIS A 117 8.01 3.44 8.62
CA HIS A 117 9.03 3.43 9.67
C HIS A 117 9.43 2.02 10.10
N PHE A 118 8.51 1.06 10.01
CA PHE A 118 8.69 -0.29 10.55
C PHE A 118 8.51 -1.39 9.51
N LEU A 119 7.77 -1.10 8.44
CA LEU A 119 7.31 -2.09 7.47
C LEU A 119 7.76 -1.71 6.05
N PRO A 120 8.54 -2.57 5.38
CA PRO A 120 8.89 -2.36 3.99
C PRO A 120 7.67 -2.53 3.08
N MET A 121 7.75 -2.00 1.85
CA MET A 121 6.71 -2.11 0.84
C MET A 121 6.28 -3.57 0.60
N ALA A 122 7.24 -4.49 0.58
CA ALA A 122 7.02 -5.90 0.26
C ALA A 122 6.04 -6.63 1.20
N VAL A 123 5.80 -6.09 2.40
CA VAL A 123 4.93 -6.77 3.39
C VAL A 123 3.60 -6.04 3.63
N THR A 124 3.32 -4.96 2.93
CA THR A 124 2.10 -4.17 3.15
C THR A 124 1.17 -4.17 1.94
N GLY A 125 -0.13 -4.41 2.19
CA GLY A 125 -1.18 -4.32 1.18
C GLY A 125 -1.88 -2.96 1.17
N SER A 126 -2.38 -2.56 0.00
CA SER A 126 -3.24 -1.39 -0.17
C SER A 126 -4.26 -1.63 -1.28
N HIS A 127 -5.51 -1.30 -1.04
CA HIS A 127 -6.58 -1.55 -2.00
C HIS A 127 -7.15 -0.24 -2.55
N VAL A 128 -7.56 -0.29 -3.80
CA VAL A 128 -8.46 0.71 -4.38
C VAL A 128 -9.84 0.46 -3.79
N GLY A 129 -10.27 1.33 -2.88
CA GLY A 129 -11.57 1.23 -2.22
C GLY A 129 -12.73 1.71 -3.09
N PRO A 130 -13.98 1.65 -2.59
CA PRO A 130 -15.17 2.15 -3.27
C PRO A 130 -15.08 3.66 -3.50
N ARG A 131 -15.89 4.19 -4.42
CA ARG A 131 -15.92 5.63 -4.73
C ARG A 131 -16.22 6.46 -3.50
N GLU A 132 -17.28 6.12 -2.78
CA GLU A 132 -17.59 6.62 -1.45
C GLU A 132 -17.03 5.66 -0.41
N CYS A 133 -16.07 6.13 0.36
CA CYS A 133 -15.42 5.31 1.36
C CYS A 133 -16.39 4.97 2.52
N HIS A 134 -16.56 3.68 2.81
CA HIS A 134 -17.49 3.20 3.83
C HIS A 134 -17.13 3.60 5.26
N THR A 135 -15.87 3.98 5.52
CA THR A 135 -15.43 4.41 6.86
C THR A 135 -15.51 5.91 7.08
N SER A 136 -15.31 6.71 6.02
CA SER A 136 -15.22 8.18 6.13
C SER A 136 -16.33 8.92 5.39
N GLY A 137 -17.03 8.28 4.46
CA GLY A 137 -17.99 8.92 3.56
C GLY A 137 -17.35 9.84 2.52
N ARG A 138 -16.02 9.94 2.45
CA ARG A 138 -15.34 10.77 1.44
C ARG A 138 -15.40 10.13 0.07
N ILE A 139 -15.45 10.99 -0.93
CA ILE A 139 -15.43 10.62 -2.34
C ILE A 139 -14.13 11.12 -2.95
N HIS A 140 -13.31 10.20 -3.42
CA HIS A 140 -12.06 10.52 -4.08
C HIS A 140 -12.08 10.09 -5.55
N ASP A 141 -11.34 10.82 -6.37
CA ASP A 141 -11.07 10.49 -7.76
C ASP A 141 -10.41 9.10 -7.90
N ILE A 142 -10.72 8.40 -9.00
CA ILE A 142 -10.20 7.07 -9.24
C ILE A 142 -8.68 7.03 -9.39
N GLY A 143 -8.09 8.07 -9.99
CA GLY A 143 -6.64 8.20 -10.13
C GLY A 143 -5.97 8.29 -8.77
N PHE A 144 -6.45 9.16 -7.89
CA PHE A 144 -5.90 9.29 -6.54
C PHE A 144 -6.00 7.97 -5.75
N ARG A 145 -7.18 7.32 -5.75
CA ARG A 145 -7.37 6.01 -5.10
C ARG A 145 -6.40 4.96 -5.64
N ALA A 146 -6.23 4.91 -6.97
CA ALA A 146 -5.38 3.95 -7.64
C ALA A 146 -3.89 4.17 -7.34
N TRP A 147 -3.41 5.42 -7.40
CA TRP A 147 -2.00 5.72 -7.13
C TRP A 147 -1.63 5.55 -5.66
N VAL A 148 -2.53 5.83 -4.73
CA VAL A 148 -2.33 5.51 -3.31
C VAL A 148 -2.22 4.00 -3.10
N ALA A 149 -3.10 3.21 -3.71
CA ALA A 149 -3.02 1.75 -3.66
C ALA A 149 -1.74 1.21 -4.31
N ALA A 150 -1.30 1.82 -5.42
CA ALA A 150 -0.10 1.42 -6.15
C ALA A 150 1.21 1.61 -5.37
N GLN A 151 1.21 2.37 -4.27
CA GLN A 151 2.39 2.49 -3.41
C GLN A 151 2.81 1.15 -2.78
N ARG A 152 1.87 0.21 -2.59
CA ARG A 152 2.08 -1.06 -1.90
C ARG A 152 1.67 -2.26 -2.78
N HIS A 153 1.44 -3.43 -2.18
CA HIS A 153 0.77 -4.53 -2.87
C HIS A 153 -0.63 -4.08 -3.25
N MET A 154 -0.82 -3.79 -4.53
CA MET A 154 -2.08 -3.24 -5.04
C MET A 154 -3.16 -4.31 -5.13
N GLY A 155 -4.33 -3.99 -4.59
CA GLY A 155 -5.54 -4.80 -4.68
C GLY A 155 -6.78 -3.93 -4.92
N PHE A 156 -7.95 -4.59 -4.97
CA PHE A 156 -9.23 -3.94 -5.22
C PHE A 156 -10.26 -4.40 -4.20
N GLU A 157 -10.97 -3.46 -3.60
CA GLU A 157 -12.02 -3.70 -2.63
C GLU A 157 -13.22 -2.80 -2.94
N MET A 158 -13.81 -3.03 -4.11
CA MET A 158 -14.95 -2.27 -4.63
C MET A 158 -15.75 -3.12 -5.59
N ASP A 159 -16.98 -2.69 -5.88
CA ASP A 159 -17.79 -3.30 -6.93
C ASP A 159 -17.34 -2.79 -8.32
N PRO A 160 -16.74 -3.63 -9.18
CA PRO A 160 -16.28 -3.20 -10.49
C PRO A 160 -17.41 -2.80 -11.45
N ARG A 161 -18.67 -3.12 -11.13
CA ARG A 161 -19.84 -2.74 -11.92
C ARG A 161 -20.17 -1.26 -11.80
N GLU A 162 -19.75 -0.61 -10.71
CA GLU A 162 -19.95 0.82 -10.47
C GLU A 162 -18.99 1.73 -11.25
N LEU A 163 -17.97 1.15 -11.88
CA LEU A 163 -16.97 1.90 -12.62
C LEU A 163 -17.50 2.37 -13.96
N THR A 164 -17.26 3.63 -14.28
CA THR A 164 -17.39 4.17 -15.64
C THR A 164 -16.30 3.61 -16.56
N ASP A 165 -16.46 3.74 -17.86
CA ASP A 165 -15.44 3.29 -18.82
C ASP A 165 -14.11 4.06 -18.65
N ALA A 166 -14.18 5.36 -18.34
CA ALA A 166 -13.01 6.19 -18.05
C ALA A 166 -12.27 5.70 -16.79
N GLU A 167 -12.99 5.37 -15.71
CA GLU A 167 -12.42 4.81 -14.50
C GLU A 167 -11.79 3.43 -14.73
N ARG A 168 -12.43 2.57 -15.54
CA ARG A 168 -11.87 1.26 -15.93
C ARG A 168 -10.56 1.44 -16.70
N ALA A 169 -10.53 2.38 -17.65
CA ALA A 169 -9.32 2.68 -18.41
C ALA A 169 -8.19 3.17 -17.52
N LYS A 170 -8.49 4.07 -16.57
CA LYS A 170 -7.51 4.56 -15.59
C LYS A 170 -6.99 3.43 -14.71
N LEU A 171 -7.85 2.60 -14.14
CA LEU A 171 -7.43 1.46 -13.32
C LEU A 171 -6.56 0.48 -14.11
N LYS A 172 -6.91 0.20 -15.37
CA LYS A 172 -6.10 -0.66 -16.25
C LYS A 172 -4.70 -0.06 -16.45
N GLN A 173 -4.61 1.25 -16.70
CA GLN A 173 -3.33 1.96 -16.85
C GLN A 173 -2.46 1.82 -15.60
N VAL A 174 -3.01 2.18 -14.41
CA VAL A 174 -2.25 2.14 -13.15
C VAL A 174 -1.89 0.71 -12.76
N THR A 175 -2.80 -0.25 -12.96
CA THR A 175 -2.53 -1.67 -12.68
C THR A 175 -1.44 -2.22 -13.58
N GLN A 176 -1.42 -1.84 -14.87
CA GLN A 176 -0.36 -2.26 -15.78
C GLN A 176 0.98 -1.68 -15.35
N TRP A 177 1.01 -0.37 -15.09
CA TRP A 177 2.21 0.29 -14.55
C TRP A 177 2.71 -0.40 -13.27
N TRP A 178 1.80 -0.74 -12.35
CA TRP A 178 2.17 -1.44 -11.11
C TRP A 178 2.78 -2.81 -11.39
N LYS A 179 2.21 -3.59 -12.30
CA LYS A 179 2.72 -4.91 -12.71
C LYS A 179 4.11 -4.83 -13.33
N ASP A 180 4.35 -3.82 -14.16
CA ASP A 180 5.63 -3.62 -14.86
C ASP A 180 6.75 -3.21 -13.88
N ASN A 181 6.39 -2.64 -12.74
CA ASN A 181 7.33 -2.10 -11.76
C ASN A 181 7.45 -2.89 -10.45
N ARG A 182 6.49 -3.78 -10.12
CA ARG A 182 6.42 -4.43 -8.81
C ARG A 182 7.66 -5.22 -8.43
N ASP A 183 8.29 -5.92 -9.37
CA ASP A 183 9.36 -6.87 -9.07
C ASP A 183 10.62 -6.20 -8.52
N TRP A 184 11.00 -5.06 -9.08
CA TRP A 184 12.11 -4.29 -8.56
C TRP A 184 11.71 -3.48 -7.31
N ARG A 185 10.46 -2.98 -7.28
CA ARG A 185 9.95 -2.19 -6.16
C ARG A 185 9.82 -3.00 -4.87
N HIS A 186 9.52 -4.29 -4.94
CA HIS A 186 9.51 -5.17 -3.78
C HIS A 186 10.88 -5.34 -3.12
N LYS A 187 11.95 -5.02 -3.84
CA LYS A 187 13.34 -5.03 -3.34
C LYS A 187 13.87 -3.64 -3.03
N ALA A 188 13.09 -2.61 -3.35
CA ALA A 188 13.50 -1.21 -3.21
C ALA A 188 13.58 -0.76 -1.75
N ASP A 189 14.50 0.13 -1.48
CA ASP A 189 14.52 0.90 -0.25
C ASP A 189 13.43 1.97 -0.29
N ILE A 190 12.57 2.00 0.73
CA ILE A 190 11.63 3.10 0.93
C ILE A 190 12.31 4.16 1.79
N LYS A 191 12.26 5.40 1.33
CA LYS A 191 12.70 6.56 2.10
C LYS A 191 11.59 7.59 2.17
N ARG A 192 11.27 8.02 3.37
CA ARG A 192 10.32 9.10 3.59
C ARG A 192 10.98 10.41 3.20
N LEU A 193 10.27 11.21 2.44
CA LEU A 193 10.72 12.56 2.09
C LEU A 193 10.14 13.56 3.09
N ALA A 194 10.82 14.69 3.25
CA ALA A 194 10.41 15.79 4.13
C ALA A 194 10.13 17.04 3.28
N PRO A 195 8.98 17.13 2.60
CA PRO A 195 8.59 18.34 1.88
C PRO A 195 8.48 19.52 2.84
N ALA A 196 8.79 20.72 2.34
CA ALA A 196 8.64 21.93 3.13
C ALA A 196 7.18 22.29 3.40
N ASP A 197 6.28 21.87 2.52
CA ASP A 197 4.83 22.04 2.68
C ASP A 197 4.24 20.88 3.49
N PRO A 198 3.68 21.14 4.69
CA PRO A 198 3.11 20.10 5.54
C PRO A 198 1.86 19.42 4.96
N ALA A 199 1.21 20.03 3.95
CA ALA A 199 0.10 19.42 3.23
C ALA A 199 0.53 18.26 2.32
N ILE A 200 1.83 18.11 2.09
CA ILE A 200 2.41 17.10 1.19
C ILE A 200 2.97 15.94 2.01
N ILE A 201 2.57 14.74 1.64
CA ILE A 201 3.12 13.48 2.15
C ILE A 201 3.85 12.80 1.01
N ALA A 202 5.14 12.49 1.21
CA ALA A 202 5.95 11.99 0.11
C ALA A 202 6.91 10.88 0.56
N GLU A 203 7.09 9.91 -0.33
CA GLU A 203 8.08 8.85 -0.21
C GLU A 203 8.77 8.61 -1.56
N ILE A 204 9.96 8.05 -1.51
CA ILE A 204 10.68 7.55 -2.67
C ILE A 204 11.06 6.09 -2.47
N GLN A 205 10.92 5.30 -3.50
CA GLN A 205 11.34 3.90 -3.56
C GLN A 205 12.50 3.84 -4.56
N VAL A 206 13.67 3.42 -4.09
CA VAL A 206 14.90 3.40 -4.87
C VAL A 206 15.36 1.95 -5.03
N ALA A 207 15.63 1.52 -6.26
CA ALA A 207 16.21 0.20 -6.52
C ALA A 207 17.56 0.05 -5.78
N PRO A 208 17.95 -1.18 -5.36
CA PRO A 208 19.23 -1.41 -4.67
C PRO A 208 20.44 -0.93 -5.46
N GLU A 209 20.39 -1.03 -6.77
CA GLU A 209 21.43 -0.61 -7.71
C GLU A 209 21.46 0.91 -7.93
N GLN A 210 20.48 1.64 -7.39
CA GLN A 210 20.28 3.07 -7.59
C GLN A 210 20.17 3.48 -9.07
N ASP A 211 19.78 2.55 -9.94
CA ASP A 211 19.60 2.77 -11.38
C ASP A 211 18.23 3.33 -11.71
N ARG A 212 17.26 3.19 -10.80
CA ARG A 212 15.88 3.69 -10.96
C ARG A 212 15.21 4.00 -9.64
N PHE A 213 14.22 4.85 -9.71
CA PHE A 213 13.37 5.18 -8.57
C PHE A 213 11.94 5.49 -9.00
N VAL A 214 11.02 5.44 -8.04
CA VAL A 214 9.70 6.08 -8.11
C VAL A 214 9.47 6.90 -6.87
N ALA A 215 8.99 8.13 -7.01
CA ALA A 215 8.56 8.97 -5.91
C ALA A 215 7.05 9.21 -5.98
N PHE A 216 6.38 8.95 -4.88
CA PHE A 216 4.95 9.23 -4.67
C PHE A 216 4.82 10.46 -3.79
N ILE A 217 4.18 11.49 -4.31
CA ILE A 217 4.09 12.79 -3.67
C ILE A 217 2.61 13.19 -3.65
N GLY A 218 1.97 12.96 -2.51
CA GLY A 218 0.53 13.13 -2.35
C GLY A 218 0.19 14.43 -1.62
N SER A 219 -0.82 15.15 -2.09
CA SER A 219 -1.42 16.27 -1.38
C SER A 219 -2.60 15.77 -0.56
N ALA A 220 -2.41 15.71 0.75
CA ALA A 220 -3.42 15.24 1.69
C ALA A 220 -4.36 16.35 2.19
N GLU A 221 -3.96 17.60 2.00
CA GLU A 221 -4.67 18.79 2.48
C GLU A 221 -4.49 19.96 1.50
N THR A 222 -5.26 21.02 1.70
CA THR A 222 -5.06 22.26 0.98
C THR A 222 -3.77 22.93 1.46
N SER A 223 -2.86 23.18 0.54
CA SER A 223 -1.63 23.92 0.84
C SER A 223 -1.93 25.38 1.18
N ALA A 224 -1.23 25.89 2.18
CA ALA A 224 -1.20 27.33 2.45
C ALA A 224 -0.31 28.10 1.46
N TRP A 225 0.46 27.39 0.64
CA TRP A 225 1.38 27.96 -0.33
C TRP A 225 0.70 28.16 -1.69
N SER A 226 0.98 29.26 -2.33
CA SER A 226 0.39 29.57 -3.65
C SER A 226 1.03 28.78 -4.79
N CYS A 227 2.23 28.25 -4.58
CA CYS A 227 2.94 27.35 -5.50
C CYS A 227 3.55 26.20 -4.69
N PRO A 228 3.54 24.97 -5.21
CA PRO A 228 4.23 23.85 -4.56
C PRO A 228 5.72 24.19 -4.40
N ALA A 229 6.30 23.79 -3.25
CA ALA A 229 7.75 23.83 -3.08
C ALA A 229 8.40 22.66 -3.83
N SER A 230 9.65 22.86 -4.24
CA SER A 230 10.48 21.76 -4.78
C SER A 230 10.58 20.63 -3.76
N VAL A 231 10.40 19.40 -4.20
CA VAL A 231 10.55 18.21 -3.36
C VAL A 231 11.93 17.60 -3.59
N LYS A 232 12.74 17.60 -2.55
CA LYS A 232 14.08 16.98 -2.55
C LYS A 232 13.92 15.47 -2.47
N LEU A 233 14.57 14.78 -3.41
CA LEU A 233 14.65 13.33 -3.41
C LEU A 233 15.84 12.87 -2.55
N THR A 234 15.89 11.60 -2.18
CA THR A 234 16.99 11.08 -1.37
C THR A 234 17.34 9.64 -1.77
N GLY A 235 18.55 9.19 -1.43
CA GLY A 235 18.99 7.83 -1.68
C GLY A 235 19.44 7.54 -3.10
N LEU A 236 19.62 8.55 -3.93
CA LEU A 236 20.08 8.42 -5.31
C LEU A 236 21.62 8.39 -5.37
N ASN A 237 22.16 7.85 -6.45
CA ASN A 237 23.58 8.00 -6.74
C ASN A 237 23.86 9.44 -7.19
N PRO A 238 24.67 10.24 -6.43
CA PRO A 238 24.86 11.66 -6.73
C PRO A 238 25.51 11.91 -8.09
N ASN A 239 26.28 10.95 -8.61
CA ASN A 239 27.03 11.06 -9.86
C ASN A 239 26.28 10.52 -11.08
N ALA A 240 25.17 9.81 -10.87
CA ALA A 240 24.35 9.32 -11.98
C ALA A 240 23.44 10.43 -12.52
N MET A 241 23.22 10.40 -13.83
CA MET A 241 22.19 11.21 -14.49
C MET A 241 20.90 10.39 -14.56
N TYR A 242 19.78 10.98 -14.19
CA TYR A 242 18.46 10.36 -14.24
C TYR A 242 17.58 11.09 -15.23
N ASP A 243 16.91 10.33 -16.08
CA ASP A 243 15.79 10.82 -16.87
C ASP A 243 14.52 10.73 -16.03
N VAL A 244 14.01 11.89 -15.60
CA VAL A 244 12.86 12.03 -14.67
C VAL A 244 11.62 12.39 -15.42
N THR A 245 10.55 11.63 -15.23
CA THR A 245 9.24 11.83 -15.86
C THR A 245 8.11 11.87 -14.85
N LEU A 246 7.05 12.62 -15.16
CA LEU A 246 5.77 12.56 -14.45
C LEU A 246 4.89 11.48 -15.10
N VAL A 247 4.67 10.36 -14.40
CA VAL A 247 3.96 9.19 -14.91
C VAL A 247 2.50 9.49 -15.19
N ASN A 248 1.84 10.19 -14.28
CA ASN A 248 0.42 10.52 -14.33
C ASN A 248 0.16 11.96 -14.82
N ARG A 249 0.91 12.37 -15.84
CA ARG A 249 0.79 13.70 -16.46
C ARG A 249 -0.62 14.02 -16.96
N ASP A 250 -1.37 13.00 -17.38
CA ASP A 250 -2.74 13.12 -17.85
C ASP A 250 -3.75 13.51 -16.74
N GLU A 251 -3.38 13.35 -15.47
CA GLU A 251 -4.19 13.76 -14.31
C GLU A 251 -3.94 15.20 -13.86
N LYS A 252 -3.07 15.90 -14.59
CA LYS A 252 -2.74 17.28 -14.30
C LYS A 252 -3.98 18.17 -14.29
N THR A 253 -4.09 18.96 -13.23
CA THR A 253 -5.11 20.02 -13.19
C THR A 253 -4.71 21.17 -14.10
N ALA A 254 -5.64 21.69 -14.89
CA ALA A 254 -5.41 22.91 -15.64
C ALA A 254 -5.17 24.06 -14.65
N ALA A 255 -3.91 24.41 -14.43
CA ALA A 255 -3.54 25.51 -13.56
C ALA A 255 -3.26 26.76 -14.41
N SER A 256 -3.79 27.91 -13.98
CA SER A 256 -3.56 29.19 -14.63
C SER A 256 -2.19 29.82 -14.31
N ARG A 257 -1.32 29.13 -13.58
CA ARG A 257 -0.05 29.66 -13.05
C ARG A 257 1.17 29.00 -13.67
N GLY A 258 1.51 29.39 -14.87
CA GLY A 258 2.74 28.98 -15.54
C GLY A 258 2.73 27.53 -16.05
N THR A 259 3.83 27.14 -16.68
CA THR A 259 4.12 25.79 -17.15
C THR A 259 5.23 25.19 -16.32
N ASN A 260 5.12 23.92 -15.96
CA ASN A 260 6.17 23.16 -15.31
C ASN A 260 6.90 22.30 -16.36
N ALA A 261 8.21 22.13 -16.23
CA ALA A 261 8.99 21.37 -17.20
C ALA A 261 8.57 19.89 -17.26
N LEU A 262 8.08 19.33 -16.15
CA LEU A 262 7.53 17.96 -16.11
C LEU A 262 6.19 17.82 -16.86
N ASP A 263 5.51 18.94 -17.15
CA ASP A 263 4.27 18.92 -17.91
C ASP A 263 4.47 18.52 -19.38
N THR A 264 5.62 18.80 -19.91
CA THR A 264 5.88 18.72 -21.37
C THR A 264 6.94 17.70 -21.75
N GLY A 265 7.74 17.21 -20.79
CA GLY A 265 8.87 16.37 -21.16
C GLY A 265 9.50 15.57 -20.02
N THR A 266 10.63 15.02 -20.34
CA THR A 266 11.54 14.35 -19.42
C THR A 266 12.63 15.33 -19.02
N LEU A 267 12.97 15.37 -17.74
CA LEU A 267 14.10 16.14 -17.20
C LEU A 267 15.30 15.25 -17.01
N ARG A 268 16.44 15.62 -17.55
CA ARG A 268 17.71 14.94 -17.29
C ARG A 268 18.48 15.70 -16.22
N LEU A 269 18.54 15.11 -15.01
CA LEU A 269 19.11 15.74 -13.82
C LEU A 269 20.04 14.77 -13.10
N SER A 270 21.13 15.28 -12.51
CA SER A 270 21.99 14.45 -11.69
C SER A 270 21.33 14.09 -10.35
N GLY A 271 21.65 12.91 -9.80
CA GLY A 271 21.20 12.52 -8.49
C GLY A 271 21.58 13.55 -7.40
N GLY A 272 22.78 14.13 -7.53
CA GLY A 272 23.23 15.22 -6.64
C GLY A 272 22.30 16.44 -6.71
N PHE A 273 21.88 16.86 -7.91
CA PHE A 273 20.93 17.96 -8.06
C PHE A 273 19.56 17.61 -7.46
N LEU A 274 19.03 16.41 -7.77
CA LEU A 274 17.75 15.95 -7.26
C LEU A 274 17.70 15.89 -5.72
N MET A 275 18.82 15.53 -5.09
CA MET A 275 18.93 15.48 -3.63
C MET A 275 19.13 16.86 -2.99
N ALA A 276 19.88 17.76 -3.62
CA ALA A 276 20.18 19.07 -3.08
C ALA A 276 19.07 20.10 -3.32
N HIS A 277 18.52 20.12 -4.52
CA HIS A 277 17.55 21.12 -5.00
C HIS A 277 16.15 20.55 -5.15
N GLY A 278 16.03 19.28 -5.53
CA GLY A 278 14.74 18.63 -5.74
C GLY A 278 14.15 18.87 -7.12
N VAL A 279 12.85 18.65 -7.23
CA VAL A 279 12.07 18.79 -8.45
C VAL A 279 10.88 19.70 -8.17
N ASP A 280 10.68 20.68 -9.04
CA ASP A 280 9.48 21.50 -9.01
C ASP A 280 8.29 20.72 -9.54
N LEU A 281 7.20 20.78 -8.82
CA LEU A 281 5.99 20.04 -9.14
C LEU A 281 4.95 20.94 -9.82
N PRO A 282 4.14 20.40 -10.72
CA PRO A 282 2.98 21.11 -11.23
C PRO A 282 1.99 21.43 -10.10
N ASN A 283 1.24 22.52 -10.22
CA ASN A 283 0.14 22.81 -9.31
C ASN A 283 -0.96 21.75 -9.41
N HIS A 284 -1.57 21.39 -8.30
CA HIS A 284 -2.77 20.58 -8.25
C HIS A 284 -3.63 20.89 -7.02
N PHE A 285 -4.83 20.32 -7.00
CA PHE A 285 -5.74 20.39 -5.86
C PHE A 285 -5.40 19.33 -4.80
N PRO A 286 -5.94 19.45 -3.57
CA PRO A 286 -5.91 18.34 -2.60
C PRO A 286 -6.47 17.04 -3.19
N ASP A 287 -6.17 15.93 -2.53
CA ASP A 287 -6.57 14.60 -2.95
C ASP A 287 -6.08 14.24 -4.36
N ARG A 288 -4.83 14.59 -4.62
CA ARG A 288 -4.09 14.27 -5.84
C ARG A 288 -2.71 13.73 -5.49
N MET A 289 -2.13 13.05 -6.43
CA MET A 289 -0.78 12.52 -6.32
C MET A 289 0.02 12.83 -7.57
N TRP A 290 1.29 13.20 -7.41
CA TRP A 290 2.28 13.13 -8.47
C TRP A 290 3.08 11.83 -8.31
N VAL A 291 3.29 11.15 -9.41
CA VAL A 291 4.13 9.97 -9.48
C VAL A 291 5.29 10.26 -10.40
N LEU A 292 6.49 10.38 -9.84
CA LEU A 292 7.72 10.63 -10.58
C LEU A 292 8.49 9.34 -10.73
N GLU A 293 8.90 9.01 -11.95
CA GLU A 293 9.88 7.97 -12.22
C GLU A 293 11.21 8.59 -12.64
N GLY A 294 12.29 7.95 -12.25
CA GLY A 294 13.62 8.26 -12.74
C GLY A 294 14.37 6.99 -13.08
N ALA A 295 15.03 6.98 -14.24
CA ALA A 295 15.94 5.92 -14.65
C ALA A 295 17.31 6.51 -14.99
N ALA A 296 18.38 5.83 -14.56
CA ALA A 296 19.73 6.22 -14.89
C ALA A 296 19.96 6.11 -16.41
N ALA A 297 20.53 7.18 -16.99
CA ALA A 297 20.75 7.34 -18.42
C ALA A 297 22.16 6.87 -18.82
#